data_a51b5285a7775a3fa96b9b28706ed1b0
#
_entry.id   a51b5285a7775a3fa96b9b28706ed1b0
#
_cell.length_a   1.000
_cell.length_b   1.000
_cell.length_c   1.000
_cell.angle_alpha   90.00
_cell.angle_beta   90.00
_cell.angle_gamma   90.00
#
_symmetry.space_group_name_H-M   'P 1'
#
loop_
_entity.id
_entity.type
_entity.pdbx_description
1 polymer ?
#
loop_
_entity_poly.entity_id
_entity_poly.type
_entity_poly.pdbx_seq_one_letter_code
_entity_poly.pdbx_strand_id
1 'polypeptide(L)'
;SVNYVVKNSAEEAKTLLIEHPVDESAELVEPKKADERTRDHYRFRLTLEPGQTRELLVAEETVRSEEVSLADLDADDAIEFLASGGQISDAMKAAVQKLIDMRGELAALVAQREEKDSQIEEIGEEQGRIRENMKELDRQSELYRKYVDKLTAQETELDALMEQVKTLRA
;
A
#
# COMPACT_ATOMS: atom_id res chain seq x y z
N SER A 1 22.03 9.20 17.31
CA SER A 1 22.61 10.37 18.03
C SER A 1 23.29 9.93 19.32
N VAL A 2 24.34 10.63 19.73
CA VAL A 2 25.12 10.43 20.96
C VAL A 2 25.20 11.75 21.70
N ASN A 3 24.93 11.75 23.03
CA ASN A 3 25.08 12.92 23.88
C ASN A 3 26.32 12.74 24.78
N TYR A 4 27.32 13.60 24.61
CA TYR A 4 28.52 13.65 25.40
C TYR A 4 28.34 14.64 26.54
N VAL A 5 28.36 14.17 27.81
CA VAL A 5 28.30 15.03 28.99
C VAL A 5 29.68 15.07 29.60
N VAL A 6 30.28 16.23 29.63
CA VAL A 6 31.65 16.44 30.14
C VAL A 6 31.69 17.48 31.28
N LYS A 7 32.44 17.19 32.33
CA LYS A 7 32.62 18.05 33.49
C LYS A 7 34.11 18.31 33.74
N ASN A 8 34.47 19.56 33.90
CA ASN A 8 35.82 19.92 34.34
C ASN A 8 35.90 19.92 35.91
N SER A 9 36.62 18.95 36.46
CA SER A 9 36.84 18.84 37.91
C SER A 9 38.16 19.45 38.37
N ALA A 10 38.95 20.05 37.45
CA ALA A 10 40.19 20.75 37.79
C ALA A 10 39.92 22.19 38.24
N GLU A 11 40.91 22.80 38.90
CA GLU A 11 40.85 24.19 39.34
C GLU A 11 41.20 25.21 38.23
N GLU A 12 41.57 24.71 37.06
CA GLU A 12 41.91 25.52 35.87
C GLU A 12 40.99 25.21 34.69
N ALA A 13 40.83 26.18 33.77
CA ALA A 13 40.14 25.94 32.53
C ALA A 13 40.82 24.84 31.69
N LYS A 14 40.07 23.92 31.15
CA LYS A 14 40.55 22.83 30.32
C LYS A 14 39.88 22.85 28.92
N THR A 15 40.68 22.59 27.93
CA THR A 15 40.18 22.32 26.58
C THR A 15 40.16 20.83 26.33
N LEU A 16 39.01 20.29 26.01
CA LEU A 16 38.80 18.90 25.71
C LEU A 16 38.56 18.74 24.18
N LEU A 17 39.14 17.71 23.63
CA LEU A 17 38.87 17.29 22.26
C LEU A 17 38.04 16.01 22.32
N ILE A 18 36.81 16.08 21.82
CA ILE A 18 35.91 14.92 21.69
C ILE A 18 36.10 14.35 20.28
N GLU A 19 36.41 13.07 20.19
CA GLU A 19 36.46 12.32 18.94
C GLU A 19 35.20 11.45 18.81
N HIS A 20 34.40 11.70 17.77
CA HIS A 20 33.23 10.91 17.44
C HIS A 20 33.52 10.13 16.16
N PRO A 21 33.32 8.78 16.13
CA PRO A 21 33.55 7.99 14.94
C PRO A 21 32.70 8.46 13.77
N VAL A 22 33.26 8.51 12.56
CA VAL A 22 32.54 8.81 11.32
C VAL A 22 31.85 7.55 10.85
N ASP A 23 30.52 7.63 10.66
CA ASP A 23 29.79 6.64 9.88
C ASP A 23 29.75 7.13 8.42
N GLU A 24 30.43 6.40 7.52
CA GLU A 24 30.48 6.75 6.09
C GLU A 24 29.11 6.69 5.40
N SER A 25 28.13 5.99 5.99
CA SER A 25 26.77 5.87 5.49
C SER A 25 25.83 6.98 6.00
N ALA A 26 26.32 7.83 6.88
CA ALA A 26 25.53 8.86 7.56
C ALA A 26 26.11 10.26 7.34
N GLU A 27 25.26 11.26 7.36
CA GLU A 27 25.63 12.68 7.35
C GLU A 27 25.49 13.30 8.72
N LEU A 28 26.48 14.12 9.13
CA LEU A 28 26.43 14.85 10.39
C LEU A 28 25.38 15.95 10.31
N VAL A 29 24.36 15.87 11.19
CA VAL A 29 23.26 16.82 11.26
C VAL A 29 23.45 17.82 12.39
N GLU A 30 23.92 17.35 13.55
CA GLU A 30 24.18 18.20 14.72
C GLU A 30 25.46 17.76 15.43
N PRO A 31 26.39 18.70 15.72
CA PRO A 31 26.45 20.08 15.18
C PRO A 31 26.57 20.04 13.64
N LYS A 32 26.03 21.04 12.96
CA LYS A 32 26.09 21.12 11.47
C LYS A 32 27.51 21.00 10.90
N LYS A 33 28.54 21.20 11.70
CA LYS A 33 29.95 21.12 11.32
C LYS A 33 30.80 20.75 12.53
N ALA A 34 31.72 19.81 12.33
CA ALA A 34 32.81 19.55 13.29
C ALA A 34 33.91 20.60 13.17
N ASP A 35 34.67 20.80 14.25
CA ASP A 35 35.85 21.70 14.25
C ASP A 35 36.95 21.14 13.33
N GLU A 36 37.08 19.80 13.30
CA GLU A 36 38.01 19.09 12.46
C GLU A 36 37.39 17.74 12.04
N ARG A 37 37.64 17.28 10.81
CA ARG A 37 37.30 15.94 10.36
C ARG A 37 38.56 15.22 9.90
N THR A 38 38.81 14.09 10.50
CA THR A 38 39.80 13.12 9.99
C THR A 38 39.10 12.07 9.13
N ARG A 39 39.82 11.07 8.66
CA ARG A 39 39.24 9.94 7.92
C ARG A 39 38.21 9.21 8.76
N ASP A 40 38.52 8.97 10.03
CA ASP A 40 37.76 8.04 10.87
C ASP A 40 36.99 8.73 12.00
N HIS A 41 37.21 10.03 12.25
CA HIS A 41 36.59 10.76 13.36
C HIS A 41 36.22 12.20 13.03
N TYR A 42 35.08 12.65 13.54
CA TYR A 42 34.78 14.05 13.76
C TYR A 42 35.42 14.50 15.07
N ARG A 43 36.02 15.70 15.13
CA ARG A 43 36.62 16.27 16.30
C ARG A 43 35.91 17.56 16.71
N PHE A 44 35.52 17.61 17.99
CA PHE A 44 34.85 18.77 18.56
C PHE A 44 35.69 19.28 19.75
N ARG A 45 35.97 20.59 19.76
CA ARG A 45 36.77 21.22 20.78
C ARG A 45 35.86 21.95 21.76
N LEU A 46 35.88 21.54 23.03
CA LEU A 46 35.14 22.18 24.11
C LEU A 46 36.09 22.74 25.14
N THR A 47 35.97 24.05 25.43
CA THR A 47 36.67 24.67 26.58
C THR A 47 35.69 24.76 27.75
N LEU A 48 36.11 24.26 28.93
CA LEU A 48 35.31 24.25 30.15
C LEU A 48 36.08 24.97 31.25
N GLU A 49 35.40 25.90 31.92
CA GLU A 49 35.86 26.55 33.12
C GLU A 49 35.89 25.56 34.32
N PRO A 50 36.61 25.90 35.43
CA PRO A 50 36.62 25.08 36.62
C PRO A 50 35.20 24.77 37.12
N GLY A 51 34.90 23.49 37.37
CA GLY A 51 33.58 23.00 37.81
C GLY A 51 32.49 23.00 36.76
N GLN A 52 32.72 23.51 35.55
CA GLN A 52 31.73 23.59 34.51
C GLN A 52 31.39 22.19 33.92
N THR A 53 30.09 21.98 33.68
CA THR A 53 29.58 20.84 32.91
C THR A 53 29.04 21.35 31.58
N ARG A 54 29.35 20.68 30.49
CA ARG A 54 28.81 20.93 29.14
C ARG A 54 28.33 19.66 28.48
N GLU A 55 27.33 19.80 27.64
CA GLU A 55 26.80 18.74 26.82
C GLU A 55 27.09 19.04 25.36
N LEU A 56 27.38 17.99 24.58
CA LEU A 56 27.53 18.02 23.14
C LEU A 56 26.67 16.88 22.56
N LEU A 57 25.60 17.24 21.88
CA LEU A 57 24.82 16.31 21.12
C LEU A 57 25.46 16.13 19.73
N VAL A 58 25.79 14.92 19.37
CA VAL A 58 26.19 14.55 17.99
C VAL A 58 25.10 13.69 17.40
N ALA A 59 24.46 14.20 16.35
CA ALA A 59 23.42 13.51 15.61
C ALA A 59 23.88 13.30 14.16
N GLU A 60 23.72 12.08 13.69
CA GLU A 60 23.95 11.68 12.30
C GLU A 60 22.66 11.11 11.73
N GLU A 61 22.42 11.34 10.45
CA GLU A 61 21.27 10.86 9.71
C GLU A 61 21.73 10.02 8.51
N THR A 62 21.14 8.84 8.36
CA THR A 62 21.35 7.98 7.20
C THR A 62 20.11 8.01 6.33
N VAL A 63 20.27 8.38 5.07
CA VAL A 63 19.20 8.29 4.08
C VAL A 63 19.16 6.86 3.55
N ARG A 64 18.09 6.13 3.84
CA ARG A 64 17.80 4.85 3.19
C ARG A 64 16.82 5.10 2.06
N SER A 65 17.18 4.64 0.87
CA SER A 65 16.24 4.56 -0.25
C SER A 65 15.73 3.13 -0.33
N GLU A 66 14.43 2.97 -0.23
CA GLU A 66 13.76 1.70 -0.43
C GLU A 66 12.89 1.83 -1.69
N GLU A 67 13.07 0.90 -2.62
CA GLU A 67 12.26 0.85 -3.84
C GLU A 67 11.10 -0.12 -3.59
N VAL A 68 9.88 0.43 -3.61
CA VAL A 68 8.65 -0.35 -3.43
C VAL A 68 7.91 -0.37 -4.76
N SER A 69 7.69 -1.58 -5.30
CA SER A 69 6.88 -1.77 -6.50
C SER A 69 5.39 -1.62 -6.14
N LEU A 70 4.76 -0.53 -6.58
CA LEU A 70 3.32 -0.30 -6.36
C LEU A 70 2.44 -1.35 -7.04
N ALA A 71 2.97 -2.05 -8.07
CA ALA A 71 2.21 -3.08 -8.77
C ALA A 71 2.01 -4.34 -7.91
N ASP A 72 2.95 -4.61 -7.00
CA ASP A 72 2.96 -5.83 -6.17
C ASP A 72 2.32 -5.61 -4.79
N LEU A 73 2.04 -4.36 -4.41
CA LEU A 73 1.33 -4.05 -3.16
C LEU A 73 -0.13 -4.50 -3.25
N ASP A 74 -0.61 -5.27 -2.29
CA ASP A 74 -2.06 -5.46 -2.13
C ASP A 74 -2.70 -4.25 -1.42
N ALA A 75 -4.02 -4.29 -1.19
CA ALA A 75 -4.73 -3.16 -0.58
C ALA A 75 -4.33 -2.94 0.88
N ASP A 76 -4.09 -4.02 1.63
CA ASP A 76 -3.73 -3.97 3.04
C ASP A 76 -2.29 -3.47 3.20
N ASP A 77 -1.35 -3.97 2.39
CA ASP A 77 0.04 -3.50 2.32
C ASP A 77 0.12 -2.00 1.95
N ALA A 78 -0.73 -1.55 1.01
CA ALA A 78 -0.79 -0.15 0.61
C ALA A 78 -1.28 0.77 1.76
N ILE A 79 -2.26 0.30 2.55
CA ILE A 79 -2.77 1.02 3.73
C ILE A 79 -1.69 1.05 4.81
N GLU A 80 -1.02 -0.07 5.09
CA GLU A 80 0.07 -0.14 6.06
C GLU A 80 1.24 0.77 5.65
N PHE A 81 1.59 0.78 4.37
CA PHE A 81 2.61 1.68 3.83
C PHE A 81 2.27 3.16 4.08
N LEU A 82 1.02 3.58 3.84
CA LEU A 82 0.56 4.94 4.14
C LEU A 82 0.57 5.26 5.65
N ALA A 83 0.31 4.26 6.49
CA ALA A 83 0.26 4.40 7.95
C ALA A 83 1.65 4.40 8.61
N SER A 84 2.68 3.88 7.94
CA SER A 84 4.04 3.69 8.49
C SER A 84 4.77 4.97 8.89
N GLY A 85 4.21 6.15 8.56
CA GLY A 85 4.68 7.46 9.05
C GLY A 85 6.04 7.90 8.48
N GLY A 86 6.60 7.20 7.49
CA GLY A 86 7.81 7.60 6.78
C GLY A 86 7.65 8.95 6.06
N GLN A 87 8.76 9.58 5.69
CA GLN A 87 8.73 10.80 4.85
C GLN A 87 8.30 10.46 3.42
N ILE A 88 7.00 10.17 3.27
CA ILE A 88 6.39 9.87 1.97
C ILE A 88 5.93 11.19 1.36
N SER A 89 6.31 11.47 0.11
CA SER A 89 5.85 12.66 -0.61
C SER A 89 4.34 12.64 -0.81
N ASP A 90 3.71 13.82 -0.87
CA ASP A 90 2.27 13.93 -1.13
C ASP A 90 1.87 13.33 -2.49
N ALA A 91 2.77 13.39 -3.48
CA ALA A 91 2.59 12.72 -4.76
C ALA A 91 2.52 11.19 -4.63
N MET A 92 3.35 10.60 -3.78
CA MET A 92 3.36 9.17 -3.51
C MET A 92 2.08 8.75 -2.77
N LYS A 93 1.66 9.51 -1.75
CA LYS A 93 0.39 9.26 -1.04
C LYS A 93 -0.79 9.26 -1.99
N ALA A 94 -0.86 10.26 -2.88
CA ALA A 94 -1.91 10.35 -3.89
C ALA A 94 -1.91 9.16 -4.86
N ALA A 95 -0.71 8.68 -5.28
CA ALA A 95 -0.58 7.53 -6.16
C ALA A 95 -1.05 6.23 -5.48
N VAL A 96 -0.67 6.01 -4.21
CA VAL A 96 -1.10 4.83 -3.45
C VAL A 96 -2.62 4.88 -3.20
N GLN A 97 -3.17 6.04 -2.84
CA GLN A 97 -4.62 6.18 -2.67
C GLN A 97 -5.36 5.85 -3.97
N LYS A 98 -4.89 6.37 -5.10
CA LYS A 98 -5.48 6.04 -6.41
C LYS A 98 -5.41 4.54 -6.72
N LEU A 99 -4.32 3.87 -6.36
CA LEU A 99 -4.19 2.42 -6.52
C LEU A 99 -5.24 1.66 -5.69
N ILE A 100 -5.45 2.06 -4.43
CA ILE A 100 -6.48 1.48 -3.56
C ILE A 100 -7.88 1.64 -4.17
N ASP A 101 -8.21 2.87 -4.61
CA ASP A 101 -9.50 3.18 -5.22
C ASP A 101 -9.73 2.33 -6.49
N MET A 102 -8.75 2.27 -7.39
CA MET A 102 -8.83 1.47 -8.62
C MET A 102 -8.97 -0.03 -8.35
N ARG A 103 -8.30 -0.57 -7.34
CA ARG A 103 -8.45 -1.97 -6.93
C ARG A 103 -9.85 -2.25 -6.36
N GLY A 104 -10.37 -1.31 -5.56
CA GLY A 104 -11.74 -1.38 -5.06
C GLY A 104 -12.78 -1.41 -6.20
N GLU A 105 -12.62 -0.53 -7.19
CA GLU A 105 -13.46 -0.50 -8.38
C GLU A 105 -13.37 -1.81 -9.18
N LEU A 106 -12.16 -2.31 -9.39
CA LEU A 106 -11.94 -3.58 -10.08
C LEU A 106 -12.60 -4.76 -9.35
N ALA A 107 -12.45 -4.84 -8.03
CA ALA A 107 -13.07 -5.89 -7.23
C ALA A 107 -14.61 -5.84 -7.32
N ALA A 108 -15.20 -4.64 -7.31
CA ALA A 108 -16.63 -4.45 -7.47
C ALA A 108 -17.12 -4.88 -8.87
N LEU A 109 -16.37 -4.55 -9.93
CA LEU A 109 -16.71 -4.97 -11.31
C LEU A 109 -16.58 -6.50 -11.49
N VAL A 110 -15.56 -7.11 -10.89
CA VAL A 110 -15.39 -8.57 -10.89
C VAL A 110 -16.58 -9.25 -10.21
N ALA A 111 -16.97 -8.75 -9.01
CA ALA A 111 -18.11 -9.31 -8.28
C ALA A 111 -19.42 -9.18 -9.07
N GLN A 112 -19.66 -8.02 -9.70
CA GLN A 112 -20.83 -7.83 -10.58
C GLN A 112 -20.83 -8.79 -11.76
N ARG A 113 -19.68 -9.02 -12.39
CA ARG A 113 -19.56 -9.98 -13.48
C ARG A 113 -19.86 -11.40 -13.02
N GLU A 114 -19.30 -11.83 -11.90
CA GLU A 114 -19.52 -13.16 -11.34
C GLU A 114 -21.00 -13.39 -11.00
N GLU A 115 -21.68 -12.38 -10.47
CA GLU A 115 -23.13 -12.44 -10.23
C GLU A 115 -23.91 -12.66 -11.53
N LYS A 116 -23.55 -11.94 -12.63
CA LYS A 116 -24.21 -12.11 -13.92
C LYS A 116 -23.91 -13.48 -14.55
N ASP A 117 -22.66 -13.94 -14.45
CA ASP A 117 -22.26 -15.26 -14.94
C ASP A 117 -23.05 -16.36 -14.18
N SER A 118 -23.28 -16.24 -12.86
CA SER A 118 -24.13 -17.15 -12.06
C SER A 118 -25.59 -17.14 -12.51
N GLN A 119 -26.16 -15.96 -12.78
CA GLN A 119 -27.54 -15.85 -13.29
C GLN A 119 -27.70 -16.53 -14.66
N ILE A 120 -26.70 -16.38 -15.54
CA ILE A 120 -26.69 -17.06 -16.86
C ILE A 120 -26.67 -18.58 -16.67
N GLU A 121 -25.84 -19.10 -15.77
CA GLU A 121 -25.76 -20.52 -15.49
C GLU A 121 -27.08 -21.07 -14.95
N GLU A 122 -27.69 -20.39 -13.96
CA GLU A 122 -28.99 -20.77 -13.37
C GLU A 122 -30.11 -20.84 -14.43
N ILE A 123 -30.17 -19.83 -15.31
CA ILE A 123 -31.15 -19.80 -16.40
C ILE A 123 -30.88 -20.96 -17.35
N GLY A 124 -29.62 -21.23 -17.70
CA GLY A 124 -29.24 -22.33 -18.57
C GLY A 124 -29.66 -23.70 -18.03
N GLU A 125 -29.43 -23.94 -16.75
CA GLU A 125 -29.86 -25.16 -16.06
C GLU A 125 -31.39 -25.30 -16.06
N GLU A 126 -32.10 -24.22 -15.77
CA GLU A 126 -33.57 -24.24 -15.77
C GLU A 126 -34.11 -24.48 -17.16
N GLN A 127 -33.56 -23.88 -18.20
CA GLN A 127 -33.91 -24.14 -19.59
C GLN A 127 -33.68 -25.61 -19.95
N GLY A 128 -32.56 -26.19 -19.51
CA GLY A 128 -32.28 -27.62 -19.70
C GLY A 128 -33.40 -28.51 -19.09
N ARG A 129 -33.79 -28.23 -17.86
CA ARG A 129 -34.88 -28.92 -17.18
C ARG A 129 -36.22 -28.74 -17.88
N ILE A 130 -36.54 -27.51 -18.32
CA ILE A 130 -37.79 -27.23 -19.04
C ILE A 130 -37.83 -28.02 -20.38
N ARG A 131 -36.74 -27.98 -21.17
CA ARG A 131 -36.65 -28.71 -22.44
C ARG A 131 -36.83 -30.21 -22.24
N GLU A 132 -36.30 -30.79 -21.17
CA GLU A 132 -36.49 -32.22 -20.86
C GLU A 132 -37.95 -32.52 -20.52
N ASN A 133 -38.58 -31.72 -19.66
CA ASN A 133 -39.99 -31.88 -19.32
C ASN A 133 -40.92 -31.74 -20.55
N MET A 134 -40.58 -30.84 -21.48
CA MET A 134 -41.38 -30.64 -22.72
C MET A 134 -41.40 -31.84 -23.66
N LYS A 135 -40.39 -32.73 -23.58
CA LYS A 135 -40.37 -33.94 -24.41
C LYS A 135 -41.54 -34.90 -24.17
N GLU A 136 -41.99 -34.93 -22.89
CA GLU A 136 -43.06 -35.81 -22.46
C GLU A 136 -44.47 -35.16 -22.51
N LEU A 137 -44.55 -33.87 -22.94
CA LEU A 137 -45.80 -33.13 -22.96
C LEU A 137 -46.45 -33.08 -24.33
N ASP A 138 -47.79 -33.12 -24.34
CA ASP A 138 -48.55 -32.78 -25.53
C ASP A 138 -48.33 -31.30 -25.89
N ARG A 139 -47.95 -31.04 -27.14
CA ARG A 139 -47.71 -29.70 -27.70
C ARG A 139 -48.92 -28.76 -27.64
N GLN A 140 -50.13 -29.30 -27.56
CA GLN A 140 -51.36 -28.54 -27.44
C GLN A 140 -51.73 -28.22 -25.97
N SER A 141 -51.04 -28.83 -25.00
CA SER A 141 -51.30 -28.62 -23.60
C SER A 141 -51.01 -27.19 -23.16
N GLU A 142 -51.75 -26.71 -22.16
CA GLU A 142 -51.51 -25.39 -21.56
C GLU A 142 -50.11 -25.30 -20.92
N LEU A 143 -49.61 -26.39 -20.32
CA LEU A 143 -48.31 -26.46 -19.70
C LEU A 143 -47.18 -26.30 -20.73
N TYR A 144 -47.32 -26.92 -21.92
CA TYR A 144 -46.35 -26.75 -23.00
C TYR A 144 -46.24 -25.27 -23.42
N ARG A 145 -47.40 -24.59 -23.60
CA ARG A 145 -47.38 -23.15 -23.92
C ARG A 145 -46.71 -22.31 -22.87
N LYS A 146 -46.98 -22.56 -21.57
CA LYS A 146 -46.32 -21.87 -20.48
C LYS A 146 -44.80 -22.06 -20.49
N TYR A 147 -44.32 -23.26 -20.85
CA TYR A 147 -42.90 -23.51 -20.98
C TYR A 147 -42.28 -22.77 -22.17
N VAL A 148 -42.97 -22.72 -23.30
CA VAL A 148 -42.53 -21.90 -24.46
C VAL A 148 -42.42 -20.44 -24.11
N ASP A 149 -43.43 -19.87 -23.46
CA ASP A 149 -43.43 -18.47 -23.00
C ASP A 149 -42.28 -18.20 -22.04
N LYS A 150 -42.02 -19.12 -21.09
CA LYS A 150 -40.94 -19.01 -20.13
C LYS A 150 -39.59 -19.08 -20.83
N LEU A 151 -39.36 -20.03 -21.73
CA LEU A 151 -38.10 -20.11 -22.49
C LEU A 151 -37.87 -18.84 -23.31
N THR A 152 -38.93 -18.28 -23.93
CA THR A 152 -38.81 -17.04 -24.71
C THR A 152 -38.39 -15.85 -23.82
N ALA A 153 -38.99 -15.75 -22.64
CA ALA A 153 -38.60 -14.69 -21.66
C ALA A 153 -37.15 -14.88 -21.20
N GLN A 154 -36.75 -16.11 -20.90
CA GLN A 154 -35.37 -16.43 -20.48
C GLN A 154 -34.33 -16.19 -21.55
N GLU A 155 -34.65 -16.46 -22.86
CA GLU A 155 -33.74 -16.11 -23.96
C GLU A 155 -33.50 -14.59 -24.01
N THR A 156 -34.55 -13.77 -23.85
CA THR A 156 -34.40 -12.31 -23.78
C THR A 156 -33.56 -11.86 -22.61
N GLU A 157 -33.73 -12.48 -21.44
CA GLU A 157 -32.95 -12.21 -20.26
C GLU A 157 -31.46 -12.61 -20.41
N LEU A 158 -31.21 -13.78 -20.99
CA LEU A 158 -29.85 -14.24 -21.32
C LEU A 158 -29.13 -13.29 -22.26
N ASP A 159 -29.78 -12.81 -23.33
CA ASP A 159 -29.20 -11.85 -24.25
C ASP A 159 -28.78 -10.54 -23.49
N ALA A 160 -29.65 -10.07 -22.62
CA ALA A 160 -29.38 -8.87 -21.83
C ALA A 160 -28.22 -9.07 -20.83
N LEU A 161 -28.17 -10.22 -20.14
CA LEU A 161 -27.09 -10.56 -19.21
C LEU A 161 -25.75 -10.72 -19.93
N MET A 162 -25.74 -11.39 -21.08
CA MET A 162 -24.53 -11.57 -21.89
C MET A 162 -23.96 -10.23 -22.37
N GLU A 163 -24.80 -9.28 -22.78
CA GLU A 163 -24.32 -7.94 -23.15
C GLU A 163 -23.78 -7.15 -21.95
N GLN A 164 -24.41 -7.32 -20.76
CA GLN A 164 -23.87 -6.73 -19.53
C GLN A 164 -22.48 -7.31 -19.18
N VAL A 165 -22.33 -8.64 -19.23
CA VAL A 165 -21.02 -9.29 -18.98
C VAL A 165 -19.97 -8.82 -19.97
N LYS A 166 -20.33 -8.67 -21.25
CA LYS A 166 -19.44 -8.15 -22.28
C LYS A 166 -18.99 -6.73 -21.99
N THR A 167 -19.91 -5.87 -21.51
CA THR A 167 -19.60 -4.49 -21.11
C THR A 167 -18.67 -4.44 -19.89
N LEU A 168 -18.85 -5.34 -18.92
CA LEU A 168 -17.98 -5.43 -17.73
C LEU A 168 -16.56 -5.96 -18.04
N ARG A 169 -16.35 -6.57 -19.22
CA ARG A 169 -15.03 -7.06 -19.69
C ARG A 169 -14.26 -6.04 -20.54
N ALA A 170 -14.90 -4.97 -20.97
CA ALA A 170 -14.33 -3.94 -21.83
C ALA A 170 -13.57 -2.87 -21.04
#